data_c9def437cd5c6e81229d37cd5ad0da43
#
_entry.id   c9def437cd5c6e81229d37cd5ad0da43
#
_cell.length_a   1.000
_cell.length_b   1.000
_cell.length_c   1.000
_cell.angle_alpha   90.00
_cell.angle_beta   90.00
_cell.angle_gamma   90.00
#
_symmetry.space_group_name_H-M   'P 1'
#
loop_
_entity.id
_entity.type
_entity.pdbx_description
1 polymer ?
#
loop_
_entity_poly.entity_id
_entity_poly.type
_entity_poly.pdbx_seq_one_letter_code
_entity_poly.pdbx_strand_id
1 'polypeptide(L)'
;TTSPEAFVRPLAEALGFDDVICTKWKSVNGEYTGQIDGAFVWGTEKADAVAAWAQANDVRLDRSYAYSDSYYDSPMLDSVGHPVAVNPDPNLTITATIKSWPIRHLDKNEGVVKIAGREIQEWSRPFMRPEIVAPYANITFEGLDKIPTTGGAILVFNHRSYFDPTVMGLLAARAGRNIRGLGKKEVFDAPVIGKLMAAIGGVRVERASGSDEPLLKAAEAIAGGEAVMIAPEGTIPRGPAFFDPELKGRWGAAKLAAMTKAPVIPIGLWGTEKVWPRSSRLPRLVPVDRPNVSAVVGDPVALQYTSTEADTAAIMEALMDLLPEESRDKHTPTAEELARTYPPGYKGDPKAEAGRRPGTDT
;
A
#
# COMPACT_ATOMS: atom_id res chain seq x y z
N THR A 1 -29.44 5.13 10.38
CA THR A 1 -29.11 4.86 8.98
C THR A 1 -30.27 5.17 8.04
N THR A 2 -29.97 5.60 6.82
CA THR A 2 -30.97 5.82 5.76
C THR A 2 -31.55 4.51 5.20
N SER A 3 -30.81 3.41 5.37
CA SER A 3 -31.17 2.09 4.83
C SER A 3 -32.48 1.55 5.42
N PRO A 4 -33.25 0.77 4.65
CA PRO A 4 -34.50 0.16 5.12
C PRO A 4 -34.31 -0.79 6.30
N GLU A 5 -35.25 -0.77 7.24
CA GLU A 5 -35.23 -1.58 8.47
C GLU A 5 -35.02 -3.08 8.18
N ALA A 6 -35.67 -3.61 7.14
CA ALA A 6 -35.61 -5.02 6.79
C ALA A 6 -34.19 -5.53 6.50
N PHE A 7 -33.28 -4.64 6.04
CA PHE A 7 -31.90 -5.01 5.75
C PHE A 7 -30.96 -4.76 6.92
N VAL A 8 -31.18 -3.68 7.68
CA VAL A 8 -30.22 -3.28 8.73
C VAL A 8 -30.47 -3.94 10.07
N ARG A 9 -31.73 -4.25 10.43
CA ARG A 9 -32.03 -4.84 11.73
C ARG A 9 -31.39 -6.21 11.91
N PRO A 10 -31.51 -7.17 10.96
CA PRO A 10 -30.84 -8.48 11.10
C PRO A 10 -29.31 -8.35 11.20
N LEU A 11 -28.72 -7.40 10.47
CA LEU A 11 -27.28 -7.15 10.51
C LEU A 11 -26.87 -6.59 11.89
N ALA A 12 -27.61 -5.61 12.41
CA ALA A 12 -27.33 -5.00 13.71
C ALA A 12 -27.43 -6.04 14.83
N GLU A 13 -28.44 -6.88 14.83
CA GLU A 13 -28.62 -7.98 15.78
C GLU A 13 -27.44 -8.97 15.71
N ALA A 14 -27.02 -9.36 14.50
CA ALA A 14 -25.88 -10.26 14.30
C ALA A 14 -24.55 -9.64 14.78
N LEU A 15 -24.41 -8.32 14.73
CA LEU A 15 -23.23 -7.58 15.19
C LEU A 15 -23.31 -7.16 16.66
N GLY A 16 -24.42 -7.42 17.35
CA GLY A 16 -24.61 -7.10 18.77
C GLY A 16 -24.88 -5.63 19.07
N PHE A 17 -25.52 -4.90 18.12
CA PHE A 17 -26.02 -3.54 18.41
C PHE A 17 -27.27 -3.61 19.27
N ASP A 18 -27.42 -2.64 20.20
CA ASP A 18 -28.57 -2.57 21.11
C ASP A 18 -29.84 -2.12 20.40
N ASP A 19 -29.72 -1.22 19.40
CA ASP A 19 -30.87 -0.74 18.63
C ASP A 19 -30.46 -0.16 17.26
N VAL A 20 -31.48 0.07 16.40
CA VAL A 20 -31.33 0.63 15.05
C VAL A 20 -32.35 1.73 14.81
N ILE A 21 -31.85 2.93 14.53
CA ILE A 21 -32.63 4.04 14.02
C ILE A 21 -32.51 4.07 12.50
N CYS A 22 -33.54 3.71 11.78
CA CYS A 22 -33.53 3.51 10.33
C CYS A 22 -34.83 4.00 9.66
N THR A 23 -34.78 4.14 8.33
CA THR A 23 -35.98 4.49 7.55
C THR A 23 -36.91 3.29 7.50
N LYS A 24 -38.19 3.54 7.92
CA LYS A 24 -39.25 2.52 7.86
C LYS A 24 -40.04 2.68 6.58
N TRP A 25 -40.32 1.55 5.93
CA TRP A 25 -41.11 1.48 4.72
C TRP A 25 -42.51 0.94 5.06
N LYS A 26 -43.54 1.61 4.54
CA LYS A 26 -44.89 1.17 4.74
C LYS A 26 -45.15 -0.14 4.06
N SER A 27 -45.66 -1.09 4.82
CA SER A 27 -46.07 -2.41 4.32
C SER A 27 -47.56 -2.62 4.50
N VAL A 28 -48.20 -3.21 3.51
CA VAL A 28 -49.63 -3.65 3.55
C VAL A 28 -49.69 -5.11 3.13
N ASN A 29 -50.23 -5.95 3.97
CA ASN A 29 -50.31 -7.42 3.76
C ASN A 29 -48.93 -8.10 3.49
N GLY A 30 -47.84 -7.57 4.07
CA GLY A 30 -46.48 -8.12 3.90
C GLY A 30 -45.73 -7.58 2.66
N GLU A 31 -46.35 -6.74 1.85
CA GLU A 31 -45.75 -6.16 0.65
C GLU A 31 -45.46 -4.66 0.89
N TYR A 32 -44.28 -4.19 0.45
CA TYR A 32 -43.91 -2.79 0.54
C TYR A 32 -44.67 -1.95 -0.48
N THR A 33 -45.25 -0.84 -0.02
CA THR A 33 -46.03 0.08 -0.87
C THR A 33 -45.19 1.09 -1.64
N GLY A 34 -43.88 1.17 -1.38
CA GLY A 34 -42.99 2.21 -1.92
C GLY A 34 -43.07 3.53 -1.17
N GLN A 35 -43.89 3.63 -0.11
CA GLN A 35 -44.02 4.81 0.74
C GLN A 35 -43.21 4.64 2.02
N ILE A 36 -42.71 5.78 2.56
CA ILE A 36 -42.03 5.80 3.86
C ILE A 36 -43.09 5.92 4.97
N ASP A 37 -42.87 5.15 6.03
CA ASP A 37 -43.67 5.22 7.24
C ASP A 37 -42.92 6.06 8.28
N GLY A 38 -43.39 7.31 8.48
CA GLY A 38 -42.72 8.29 9.32
C GLY A 38 -41.68 9.14 8.62
N ALA A 39 -40.55 9.39 9.26
CA ALA A 39 -39.47 10.24 8.74
C ALA A 39 -38.45 9.46 7.87
N PHE A 40 -37.94 10.15 6.88
CA PHE A 40 -36.74 9.68 6.13
C PHE A 40 -35.49 10.00 6.94
N VAL A 41 -34.82 8.97 7.46
CA VAL A 41 -33.67 9.12 8.37
C VAL A 41 -32.44 9.57 7.60
N TRP A 42 -32.36 10.86 7.25
CA TRP A 42 -31.27 11.44 6.49
C TRP A 42 -31.05 12.92 6.88
N GLY A 43 -29.81 13.40 6.89
CA GLY A 43 -29.49 14.78 7.20
C GLY A 43 -29.98 15.20 8.60
N THR A 44 -30.74 16.31 8.67
CA THR A 44 -31.29 16.86 9.91
C THR A 44 -32.26 15.89 10.59
N GLU A 45 -33.12 15.23 9.83
CA GLU A 45 -34.05 14.24 10.33
C GLU A 45 -33.39 13.07 11.04
N LYS A 46 -32.14 12.70 10.60
CA LYS A 46 -31.33 11.70 11.30
C LYS A 46 -30.92 12.23 12.69
N ALA A 47 -30.48 13.49 12.79
CA ALA A 47 -30.08 14.08 14.06
C ALA A 47 -31.30 14.17 15.01
N ASP A 48 -32.47 14.57 14.50
CA ASP A 48 -33.71 14.65 15.28
C ASP A 48 -34.14 13.26 15.79
N ALA A 49 -34.04 12.25 14.94
CA ALA A 49 -34.36 10.86 15.33
C ALA A 49 -33.40 10.32 16.40
N VAL A 50 -32.13 10.65 16.32
CA VAL A 50 -31.14 10.31 17.35
C VAL A 50 -31.43 11.04 18.65
N ALA A 51 -31.77 12.32 18.60
CA ALA A 51 -32.11 13.11 19.79
C ALA A 51 -33.38 12.59 20.47
N ALA A 52 -34.43 12.27 19.71
CA ALA A 52 -35.64 11.69 20.23
C ALA A 52 -35.41 10.31 20.88
N TRP A 53 -34.63 9.48 20.26
CA TRP A 53 -34.28 8.16 20.82
C TRP A 53 -33.46 8.30 22.10
N ALA A 54 -32.48 9.22 22.13
CA ALA A 54 -31.64 9.46 23.28
C ALA A 54 -32.48 9.98 24.47
N GLN A 55 -33.44 10.89 24.21
CA GLN A 55 -34.38 11.37 25.25
C GLN A 55 -35.26 10.24 25.81
N ALA A 56 -35.79 9.37 24.92
CA ALA A 56 -36.66 8.26 25.32
C ALA A 56 -35.91 7.18 26.15
N ASN A 57 -34.59 7.06 25.97
CA ASN A 57 -33.76 6.06 26.63
C ASN A 57 -32.81 6.63 27.71
N ASP A 58 -33.00 7.90 28.10
CA ASP A 58 -32.17 8.59 29.11
C ASP A 58 -30.66 8.59 28.76
N VAL A 59 -30.35 8.74 27.46
CA VAL A 59 -28.98 8.79 26.97
C VAL A 59 -28.49 10.22 26.87
N ARG A 60 -27.32 10.49 27.39
CA ARG A 60 -26.66 11.79 27.39
C ARG A 60 -25.83 11.98 26.12
N LEU A 61 -26.33 12.75 25.15
CA LEU A 61 -25.64 13.04 23.89
C LEU A 61 -24.32 13.80 24.10
N ASP A 62 -24.21 14.66 25.13
CA ASP A 62 -22.99 15.38 25.46
C ASP A 62 -21.84 14.46 25.92
N ARG A 63 -22.11 13.19 26.24
CA ARG A 63 -21.16 12.16 26.59
C ARG A 63 -21.06 11.05 25.52
N SER A 64 -21.82 11.17 24.45
CA SER A 64 -21.94 10.17 23.42
C SER A 64 -20.93 10.41 22.29
N TYR A 65 -20.54 9.33 21.64
CA TYR A 65 -19.73 9.34 20.41
C TYR A 65 -20.64 9.14 19.20
N ALA A 66 -20.36 9.87 18.12
CA ALA A 66 -20.96 9.60 16.81
C ALA A 66 -19.88 9.53 15.74
N TYR A 67 -20.06 8.62 14.80
CA TYR A 67 -19.13 8.34 13.70
C TYR A 67 -19.87 8.43 12.37
N SER A 68 -19.30 9.13 11.39
CA SER A 68 -19.83 9.17 10.03
C SER A 68 -18.75 9.52 9.02
N ASP A 69 -18.99 9.11 7.76
CA ASP A 69 -18.19 9.39 6.57
C ASP A 69 -18.81 10.48 5.69
N SER A 70 -20.07 10.83 5.92
CA SER A 70 -20.86 11.71 5.07
C SER A 70 -21.06 13.11 5.67
N TYR A 71 -20.86 14.13 4.83
CA TYR A 71 -21.20 15.53 5.17
C TYR A 71 -22.66 15.73 5.58
N TYR A 72 -23.57 14.96 5.01
CA TYR A 72 -25.01 15.05 5.36
C TYR A 72 -25.31 14.64 6.80
N ASP A 73 -24.40 13.95 7.46
CA ASP A 73 -24.51 13.57 8.87
C ASP A 73 -23.90 14.62 9.83
N SER A 74 -23.44 15.76 9.31
CA SER A 74 -22.91 16.85 10.15
C SER A 74 -23.86 17.29 11.26
N PRO A 75 -25.20 17.39 11.04
CA PRO A 75 -26.13 17.72 12.13
C PRO A 75 -26.13 16.70 13.27
N MET A 76 -26.03 15.41 12.95
CA MET A 76 -25.90 14.33 13.94
C MET A 76 -24.55 14.40 14.68
N LEU A 77 -23.45 14.63 13.96
CA LEU A 77 -22.14 14.81 14.58
C LEU A 77 -22.08 16.03 15.50
N ASP A 78 -22.76 17.14 15.14
CA ASP A 78 -22.88 18.34 15.98
C ASP A 78 -23.67 18.12 17.26
N SER A 79 -24.58 17.14 17.28
CA SER A 79 -25.46 16.90 18.42
C SER A 79 -24.80 16.13 19.57
N VAL A 80 -23.62 15.58 19.37
CA VAL A 80 -22.92 14.75 20.37
C VAL A 80 -21.68 15.43 20.95
N GLY A 81 -21.27 15.00 22.15
CA GLY A 81 -20.07 15.53 22.80
C GLY A 81 -18.74 15.05 22.15
N HIS A 82 -18.76 13.92 21.45
CA HIS A 82 -17.56 13.34 20.85
C HIS A 82 -17.80 12.93 19.38
N PRO A 83 -17.92 13.90 18.45
CA PRO A 83 -18.04 13.63 17.03
C PRO A 83 -16.72 13.11 16.45
N VAL A 84 -16.77 12.14 15.55
CA VAL A 84 -15.59 11.58 14.83
C VAL A 84 -15.95 11.42 13.36
N ALA A 85 -15.20 12.09 12.49
CA ALA A 85 -15.31 11.89 11.05
C ALA A 85 -14.48 10.67 10.65
N VAL A 86 -15.10 9.62 10.10
CA VAL A 86 -14.46 8.37 9.71
C VAL A 86 -14.45 8.25 8.19
N ASN A 87 -13.28 8.11 7.58
CA ASN A 87 -13.13 8.07 6.11
C ASN A 87 -13.95 9.17 5.40
N PRO A 88 -13.91 10.44 5.88
CA PRO A 88 -14.87 11.45 5.51
C PRO A 88 -14.81 11.81 4.02
N ASP A 89 -15.96 12.12 3.44
CA ASP A 89 -16.05 12.76 2.14
C ASP A 89 -15.35 14.15 2.16
N PRO A 90 -15.06 14.78 1.01
CA PRO A 90 -14.35 16.06 0.96
C PRO A 90 -15.01 17.18 1.76
N ASN A 91 -16.35 17.26 1.77
CA ASN A 91 -17.09 18.31 2.47
C ASN A 91 -17.06 18.08 3.98
N LEU A 92 -17.21 16.82 4.43
CA LEU A 92 -17.07 16.46 5.83
C LEU A 92 -15.64 16.67 6.31
N THR A 93 -14.62 16.40 5.47
CA THR A 93 -13.21 16.68 5.79
C THR A 93 -12.99 18.17 6.10
N ILE A 94 -13.53 19.05 5.26
CA ILE A 94 -13.46 20.51 5.48
C ILE A 94 -14.18 20.91 6.77
N THR A 95 -15.39 20.41 6.96
CA THR A 95 -16.21 20.70 8.15
C THR A 95 -15.54 20.22 9.43
N ALA A 96 -15.05 18.99 9.46
CA ALA A 96 -14.34 18.41 10.59
C ALA A 96 -13.06 19.18 10.93
N THR A 97 -12.33 19.65 9.90
CA THR A 97 -11.13 20.47 10.09
C THR A 97 -11.47 21.82 10.73
N ILE A 98 -12.50 22.52 10.22
CA ILE A 98 -12.94 23.82 10.75
C ILE A 98 -13.44 23.67 12.20
N LYS A 99 -14.19 22.60 12.48
CA LYS A 99 -14.78 22.35 13.81
C LYS A 99 -13.84 21.63 14.77
N SER A 100 -12.61 21.31 14.33
CA SER A 100 -11.61 20.56 15.09
C SER A 100 -12.11 19.17 15.54
N TRP A 101 -12.95 18.53 14.74
CA TRP A 101 -13.38 17.17 15.00
C TRP A 101 -12.27 16.18 14.66
N PRO A 102 -12.07 15.12 15.44
CA PRO A 102 -11.14 14.06 15.09
C PRO A 102 -11.50 13.41 13.75
N ILE A 103 -10.49 13.27 12.88
CA ILE A 103 -10.60 12.52 11.62
C ILE A 103 -9.90 11.19 11.79
N ARG A 104 -10.57 10.07 11.47
CA ARG A 104 -10.05 8.73 11.49
C ARG A 104 -10.16 8.11 10.10
N HIS A 105 -9.08 7.50 9.63
CA HIS A 105 -9.07 6.72 8.40
C HIS A 105 -8.92 5.25 8.76
N LEU A 106 -10.06 4.53 8.80
CA LEU A 106 -10.11 3.09 9.11
C LEU A 106 -9.86 2.22 7.87
N ASP A 107 -9.97 2.81 6.69
CA ASP A 107 -9.74 2.19 5.39
C ASP A 107 -8.26 2.18 4.97
N LYS A 108 -7.37 2.75 5.79
CA LYS A 108 -5.94 2.91 5.45
C LYS A 108 -5.05 2.85 6.69
N ASN A 109 -3.81 2.42 6.47
CA ASN A 109 -2.78 2.37 7.50
C ASN A 109 -2.58 3.75 8.16
N GLU A 110 -2.35 3.73 9.46
CA GLU A 110 -1.99 4.94 10.23
C GLU A 110 -0.79 5.65 9.61
N GLY A 111 -0.91 6.96 9.41
CA GLY A 111 0.17 7.82 8.90
C GLY A 111 0.04 8.23 7.44
N VAL A 112 -0.90 7.69 6.66
CA VAL A 112 -1.13 8.13 5.27
C VAL A 112 -1.77 9.52 5.26
N VAL A 113 -1.08 10.50 4.69
CA VAL A 113 -1.58 11.86 4.58
C VAL A 113 -2.54 11.98 3.41
N LYS A 114 -3.77 12.45 3.70
CA LYS A 114 -4.77 12.80 2.68
C LYS A 114 -4.99 14.31 2.65
N ILE A 115 -5.05 14.89 1.46
CA ILE A 115 -5.39 16.29 1.20
C ILE A 115 -6.67 16.30 0.38
N ALA A 116 -7.72 16.93 0.88
CA ALA A 116 -9.05 16.93 0.24
C ALA A 116 -9.55 15.52 -0.11
N GLY A 117 -9.41 14.56 0.80
CA GLY A 117 -9.85 13.17 0.64
C GLY A 117 -8.97 12.28 -0.25
N ARG A 118 -7.91 12.85 -0.89
CA ARG A 118 -6.99 12.14 -1.76
C ARG A 118 -5.60 12.04 -1.17
N GLU A 119 -4.91 10.95 -1.46
CA GLU A 119 -3.51 10.77 -1.06
C GLU A 119 -2.55 11.63 -1.88
N ILE A 120 -1.38 11.91 -1.31
CA ILE A 120 -0.32 12.62 -2.03
C ILE A 120 0.05 11.92 -3.34
N GLN A 121 0.03 10.58 -3.36
CA GLN A 121 0.29 9.79 -4.56
C GLN A 121 -0.71 10.10 -5.68
N GLU A 122 -1.99 10.28 -5.35
CA GLU A 122 -3.04 10.60 -6.34
C GLU A 122 -2.88 12.02 -6.91
N TRP A 123 -2.52 12.98 -6.06
CA TRP A 123 -2.22 14.34 -6.48
C TRP A 123 -0.98 14.45 -7.36
N SER A 124 0.04 13.61 -7.09
CA SER A 124 1.28 13.61 -7.84
C SER A 124 1.21 12.90 -9.19
N ARG A 125 0.21 12.04 -9.43
CA ARG A 125 0.10 11.22 -10.67
C ARG A 125 0.28 11.98 -11.98
N PRO A 126 -0.30 13.16 -12.20
CA PRO A 126 -0.11 13.89 -13.45
C PRO A 126 1.36 14.24 -13.75
N PHE A 127 2.17 14.37 -12.68
CA PHE A 127 3.59 14.72 -12.73
C PHE A 127 4.51 13.49 -12.71
N MET A 128 3.97 12.31 -12.38
CA MET A 128 4.72 11.05 -12.32
C MET A 128 4.89 10.48 -13.74
N ARG A 129 5.66 11.19 -14.56
CA ARG A 129 6.04 10.80 -15.92
C ARG A 129 7.56 10.64 -16.00
N PRO A 130 8.09 9.62 -16.70
CA PRO A 130 9.53 9.43 -16.84
C PRO A 130 10.26 10.69 -17.31
N GLU A 131 9.67 11.42 -18.25
CA GLU A 131 10.25 12.63 -18.83
C GLU A 131 10.37 13.79 -17.84
N ILE A 132 9.56 13.77 -16.78
CA ILE A 132 9.56 14.78 -15.71
C ILE A 132 10.42 14.32 -14.53
N VAL A 133 10.20 13.08 -14.06
CA VAL A 133 10.84 12.55 -12.83
C VAL A 133 12.29 12.11 -13.09
N ALA A 134 12.55 11.54 -14.24
CA ALA A 134 13.85 10.98 -14.60
C ALA A 134 14.23 11.29 -16.08
N PRO A 135 14.35 12.58 -16.47
CA PRO A 135 14.65 12.98 -17.85
C PRO A 135 16.03 12.50 -18.34
N TYR A 136 16.85 12.01 -17.43
CA TYR A 136 18.20 11.49 -17.66
C TYR A 136 18.24 9.98 -17.92
N ALA A 137 17.08 9.30 -18.00
CA ALA A 137 16.96 7.87 -18.31
C ALA A 137 15.84 7.62 -19.32
N ASN A 138 15.99 6.57 -20.12
CA ASN A 138 14.92 6.06 -21.00
C ASN A 138 14.22 4.92 -20.27
N ILE A 139 13.01 5.17 -19.75
CA ILE A 139 12.28 4.19 -18.95
C ILE A 139 11.12 3.65 -19.76
N THR A 140 11.07 2.33 -19.96
CA THR A 140 9.99 1.61 -20.63
C THR A 140 9.20 0.75 -19.66
N PHE A 141 7.90 0.62 -19.88
CA PHE A 141 6.99 -0.19 -19.09
C PHE A 141 6.21 -1.13 -20.00
N GLU A 142 6.15 -2.40 -19.63
CA GLU A 142 5.38 -3.43 -20.33
C GLU A 142 4.44 -4.13 -19.36
N GLY A 143 3.26 -4.57 -19.82
CA GLY A 143 2.29 -5.34 -19.03
C GLY A 143 1.61 -4.58 -17.90
N LEU A 144 1.50 -3.24 -17.97
CA LEU A 144 0.85 -2.41 -16.93
C LEU A 144 -0.60 -2.82 -16.64
N ASP A 145 -1.29 -3.36 -17.63
CA ASP A 145 -2.66 -3.88 -17.56
C ASP A 145 -2.81 -5.08 -16.63
N LYS A 146 -1.71 -5.78 -16.33
CA LYS A 146 -1.67 -6.91 -15.39
C LYS A 146 -1.71 -6.48 -13.92
N ILE A 147 -1.49 -5.19 -13.63
CA ILE A 147 -1.59 -4.67 -12.26
C ILE A 147 -3.06 -4.47 -11.91
N PRO A 148 -3.59 -5.13 -10.85
CA PRO A 148 -4.97 -4.93 -10.44
C PRO A 148 -5.24 -3.47 -10.07
N THR A 149 -6.23 -2.85 -10.67
CA THR A 149 -6.60 -1.45 -10.40
C THR A 149 -7.27 -1.26 -9.05
N THR A 150 -7.86 -2.33 -8.50
CA THR A 150 -8.56 -2.36 -7.21
C THR A 150 -8.24 -3.64 -6.44
N GLY A 151 -8.60 -3.69 -5.17
CA GLY A 151 -8.35 -4.84 -4.29
C GLY A 151 -6.90 -4.94 -3.82
N GLY A 152 -6.62 -5.81 -2.85
CA GLY A 152 -5.27 -6.04 -2.33
C GLY A 152 -4.38 -6.74 -3.34
N ALA A 153 -3.11 -6.35 -3.42
CA ALA A 153 -2.12 -7.00 -4.28
C ALA A 153 -0.71 -6.92 -3.68
N ILE A 154 0.13 -7.89 -4.01
CA ILE A 154 1.54 -7.91 -3.65
C ILE A 154 2.35 -7.74 -4.93
N LEU A 155 3.05 -6.61 -5.08
CA LEU A 155 3.93 -6.33 -6.20
C LEU A 155 5.35 -6.72 -5.81
N VAL A 156 5.86 -7.80 -6.38
CA VAL A 156 7.25 -8.25 -6.11
C VAL A 156 8.17 -7.79 -7.22
N PHE A 157 9.39 -7.34 -6.88
CA PHE A 157 10.38 -6.90 -7.86
C PHE A 157 11.80 -7.28 -7.45
N ASN A 158 12.68 -7.51 -8.41
CA ASN A 158 14.11 -7.74 -8.17
C ASN A 158 14.80 -6.42 -7.81
N HIS A 159 15.73 -6.46 -6.84
CA HIS A 159 16.35 -5.25 -6.30
C HIS A 159 17.77 -5.05 -6.82
N ARG A 160 17.97 -4.08 -7.71
CA ARG A 160 19.26 -3.80 -8.36
C ARG A 160 19.87 -2.46 -7.96
N SER A 161 19.06 -1.48 -7.56
CA SER A 161 19.50 -0.08 -7.45
C SER A 161 18.71 0.70 -6.42
N TYR A 162 19.27 1.80 -5.94
CA TYR A 162 18.51 2.82 -5.21
C TYR A 162 17.48 3.54 -6.08
N PHE A 163 17.52 3.34 -7.42
CA PHE A 163 16.56 3.89 -8.36
C PHE A 163 15.29 3.05 -8.50
N ASP A 164 15.30 1.78 -8.04
CA ASP A 164 14.15 0.88 -8.16
C ASP A 164 12.86 1.46 -7.57
N PRO A 165 12.84 2.09 -6.37
CA PRO A 165 11.63 2.69 -5.83
C PRO A 165 11.05 3.80 -6.72
N THR A 166 11.89 4.55 -7.43
CA THR A 166 11.45 5.59 -8.38
C THR A 166 10.74 4.94 -9.58
N VAL A 167 11.32 3.87 -10.14
CA VAL A 167 10.72 3.13 -11.25
C VAL A 167 9.40 2.50 -10.83
N MET A 168 9.34 1.88 -9.64
CA MET A 168 8.11 1.32 -9.08
C MET A 168 7.03 2.39 -8.85
N GLY A 169 7.40 3.57 -8.37
CA GLY A 169 6.48 4.70 -8.20
C GLY A 169 5.92 5.20 -9.54
N LEU A 170 6.76 5.32 -10.58
CA LEU A 170 6.34 5.68 -11.93
C LEU A 170 5.41 4.63 -12.55
N LEU A 171 5.75 3.35 -12.38
CA LEU A 171 4.95 2.22 -12.84
C LEU A 171 3.57 2.22 -12.19
N ALA A 172 3.51 2.35 -10.86
CA ALA A 172 2.26 2.40 -10.12
C ALA A 172 1.39 3.60 -10.51
N ALA A 173 1.98 4.78 -10.67
CA ALA A 173 1.28 5.97 -11.12
C ALA A 173 0.66 5.79 -12.52
N ARG A 174 1.37 5.13 -13.45
CA ARG A 174 0.86 4.80 -14.80
C ARG A 174 -0.24 3.75 -14.76
N ALA A 175 -0.15 2.77 -13.88
CA ALA A 175 -1.22 1.79 -13.65
C ALA A 175 -2.41 2.39 -12.87
N GLY A 176 -2.37 3.67 -12.49
CA GLY A 176 -3.43 4.31 -11.73
C GLY A 176 -3.54 3.84 -10.27
N ARG A 177 -2.49 3.23 -9.72
CA ARG A 177 -2.50 2.56 -8.43
C ARG A 177 -1.65 3.28 -7.38
N ASN A 178 -2.14 3.38 -6.14
CA ASN A 178 -1.32 3.73 -5.00
C ASN A 178 -0.59 2.49 -4.48
N ILE A 179 0.65 2.66 -4.04
CA ILE A 179 1.47 1.55 -3.53
C ILE A 179 2.01 1.87 -2.14
N ARG A 180 2.20 0.81 -1.34
CA ARG A 180 2.85 0.86 -0.02
C ARG A 180 4.17 0.11 -0.10
N GLY A 181 5.27 0.80 0.13
CA GLY A 181 6.59 0.17 0.10
C GLY A 181 7.03 -0.32 1.47
N LEU A 182 7.54 -1.56 1.53
CA LEU A 182 8.28 -2.01 2.71
C LEU A 182 9.70 -1.45 2.64
N GLY A 183 10.05 -0.58 3.57
CA GLY A 183 11.34 0.09 3.60
C GLY A 183 12.10 -0.16 4.90
N LYS A 184 13.45 -0.13 4.81
CA LYS A 184 14.31 -0.24 5.98
C LYS A 184 14.09 0.93 6.93
N LYS A 185 14.29 0.67 8.24
CA LYS A 185 14.26 1.67 9.31
C LYS A 185 15.07 2.92 8.95
N GLU A 186 16.28 2.75 8.44
CA GLU A 186 17.20 3.85 8.11
C GLU A 186 16.65 4.80 7.05
N VAL A 187 15.79 4.30 6.15
CA VAL A 187 15.10 5.15 5.15
C VAL A 187 14.06 6.04 5.82
N PHE A 188 13.34 5.51 6.81
CA PHE A 188 12.35 6.25 7.59
C PHE A 188 12.98 7.21 8.62
N ASP A 189 14.19 6.93 9.07
CA ASP A 189 14.93 7.80 9.99
C ASP A 189 15.58 9.00 9.27
N ALA A 190 15.63 9.00 7.93
CA ALA A 190 16.12 10.13 7.15
C ALA A 190 15.13 11.32 7.21
N PRO A 191 15.56 12.55 7.59
CA PRO A 191 14.68 13.64 8.01
C PRO A 191 13.60 14.06 7.00
N VAL A 192 13.89 13.99 5.70
CA VAL A 192 12.95 14.36 4.61
C VAL A 192 12.33 13.12 3.98
N ILE A 193 13.16 12.15 3.62
CA ILE A 193 12.74 10.93 2.94
C ILE A 193 11.83 10.10 3.85
N GLY A 194 12.15 10.01 5.15
CA GLY A 194 11.35 9.28 6.11
C GLY A 194 9.94 9.84 6.27
N LYS A 195 9.80 11.17 6.34
CA LYS A 195 8.49 11.83 6.38
C LYS A 195 7.69 11.59 5.10
N LEU A 196 8.35 11.62 3.94
CA LEU A 196 7.70 11.33 2.66
C LEU A 196 7.25 9.88 2.60
N MET A 197 8.12 8.93 2.97
CA MET A 197 7.79 7.50 3.02
C MET A 197 6.62 7.21 3.95
N ALA A 198 6.60 7.82 5.14
CA ALA A 198 5.46 7.71 6.06
C ALA A 198 4.18 8.33 5.47
N ALA A 199 4.28 9.51 4.86
CA ALA A 199 3.13 10.22 4.28
C ALA A 199 2.46 9.46 3.11
N ILE A 200 3.21 8.63 2.39
CA ILE A 200 2.68 7.74 1.35
C ILE A 200 2.33 6.33 1.87
N GLY A 201 2.33 6.13 3.20
CA GLY A 201 1.96 4.86 3.82
C GLY A 201 3.00 3.75 3.69
N GLY A 202 4.27 4.12 3.61
CA GLY A 202 5.36 3.13 3.65
C GLY A 202 5.39 2.36 4.97
N VAL A 203 5.65 1.08 4.91
CA VAL A 203 5.76 0.19 6.08
C VAL A 203 7.23 0.07 6.49
N ARG A 204 7.53 0.46 7.73
CA ARG A 204 8.88 0.38 8.30
C ARG A 204 9.24 -1.06 8.68
N VAL A 205 10.39 -1.54 8.23
CA VAL A 205 10.90 -2.88 8.53
C VAL A 205 12.14 -2.81 9.40
N GLU A 206 12.06 -3.36 10.62
CA GLU A 206 13.20 -3.59 11.50
C GLU A 206 13.70 -5.03 11.33
N ARG A 207 14.79 -5.20 10.60
CA ARG A 207 15.31 -6.54 10.23
C ARG A 207 15.89 -7.33 11.39
N ALA A 208 16.31 -6.66 12.47
CA ALA A 208 16.98 -7.28 13.61
C ALA A 208 16.01 -7.79 14.69
N SER A 209 14.73 -7.47 14.59
CA SER A 209 13.76 -7.80 15.66
C SER A 209 13.24 -9.23 15.61
N GLY A 210 13.39 -9.95 14.48
CA GLY A 210 12.74 -11.25 14.28
C GLY A 210 11.19 -11.18 14.30
N SER A 211 10.62 -9.97 14.35
CA SER A 211 9.19 -9.74 14.48
C SER A 211 8.50 -9.81 13.12
N ASP A 212 7.36 -10.49 13.05
CA ASP A 212 6.47 -10.50 11.89
C ASP A 212 5.59 -9.23 11.82
N GLU A 213 5.74 -8.26 12.72
CA GLU A 213 4.96 -7.01 12.77
C GLU A 213 4.92 -6.26 11.42
N PRO A 214 6.02 -6.09 10.66
CA PRO A 214 5.97 -5.47 9.35
C PRO A 214 5.12 -6.23 8.34
N LEU A 215 5.09 -7.57 8.43
CA LEU A 215 4.25 -8.39 7.55
C LEU A 215 2.78 -8.28 7.95
N LEU A 216 2.47 -8.18 9.24
CA LEU A 216 1.10 -7.96 9.73
C LEU A 216 0.56 -6.60 9.24
N LYS A 217 1.34 -5.53 9.36
CA LYS A 217 0.95 -4.20 8.83
C LYS A 217 0.77 -4.21 7.31
N ALA A 218 1.63 -4.94 6.59
CA ALA A 218 1.47 -5.12 5.15
C ALA A 218 0.21 -5.93 4.80
N ALA A 219 -0.11 -6.95 5.60
CA ALA A 219 -1.32 -7.75 5.43
C ALA A 219 -2.59 -6.92 5.70
N GLU A 220 -2.58 -6.05 6.71
CA GLU A 220 -3.67 -5.10 6.98
C GLU A 220 -3.88 -4.13 5.80
N ALA A 221 -2.80 -3.59 5.21
CA ALA A 221 -2.89 -2.75 4.03
C ALA A 221 -3.53 -3.50 2.85
N ILE A 222 -3.11 -4.75 2.61
CA ILE A 222 -3.66 -5.61 1.57
C ILE A 222 -5.15 -5.91 1.82
N ALA A 223 -5.53 -6.22 3.07
CA ALA A 223 -6.92 -6.43 3.45
C ALA A 223 -7.78 -5.17 3.24
N GLY A 224 -7.21 -3.98 3.44
CA GLY A 224 -7.81 -2.69 3.09
C GLY A 224 -7.86 -2.39 1.59
N GLY A 225 -7.48 -3.34 0.72
CA GLY A 225 -7.54 -3.19 -0.73
C GLY A 225 -6.33 -2.47 -1.33
N GLU A 226 -5.23 -2.35 -0.62
CA GLU A 226 -4.02 -1.65 -1.08
C GLU A 226 -3.02 -2.57 -1.80
N ALA A 227 -2.18 -1.99 -2.65
CA ALA A 227 -1.06 -2.70 -3.27
C ALA A 227 0.22 -2.49 -2.45
N VAL A 228 0.85 -3.57 -2.02
CA VAL A 228 2.10 -3.55 -1.27
C VAL A 228 3.24 -3.98 -2.16
N MET A 229 4.32 -3.19 -2.23
CA MET A 229 5.52 -3.55 -2.97
C MET A 229 6.59 -4.10 -2.03
N ILE A 230 7.20 -5.20 -2.43
CA ILE A 230 8.27 -5.88 -1.69
C ILE A 230 9.35 -6.40 -2.64
N ALA A 231 10.62 -6.19 -2.28
CA ALA A 231 11.73 -6.85 -2.93
C ALA A 231 12.07 -8.15 -2.18
N PRO A 232 11.79 -9.34 -2.74
CA PRO A 232 12.00 -10.61 -2.04
C PRO A 232 13.47 -10.85 -1.66
N GLU A 233 14.42 -10.34 -2.42
CA GLU A 233 15.85 -10.39 -2.08
C GLU A 233 16.18 -9.69 -0.77
N GLY A 234 15.30 -8.79 -0.33
CA GLY A 234 15.41 -8.05 0.92
C GLY A 234 16.55 -7.02 0.94
N THR A 235 17.45 -7.01 0.00
CA THR A 235 18.55 -6.04 -0.15
C THR A 235 19.02 -6.05 -1.60
N ILE A 236 19.65 -4.96 -2.05
CA ILE A 236 20.38 -4.98 -3.32
C ILE A 236 21.55 -5.97 -3.16
N PRO A 237 21.69 -7.00 -4.02
CA PRO A 237 22.82 -7.91 -4.00
C PRO A 237 24.16 -7.18 -4.11
N ARG A 238 25.23 -7.77 -3.62
CA ARG A 238 26.59 -7.19 -3.62
C ARG A 238 27.61 -8.18 -4.16
N GLY A 239 28.71 -7.64 -4.68
CA GLY A 239 29.80 -8.45 -5.17
C GLY A 239 29.36 -9.42 -6.27
N PRO A 240 29.94 -10.64 -6.33
CA PRO A 240 29.56 -11.63 -7.34
C PRO A 240 28.07 -11.98 -7.36
N ALA A 241 27.41 -11.86 -6.22
CA ALA A 241 25.98 -12.14 -6.10
C ALA A 241 25.08 -11.19 -6.91
N PHE A 242 25.54 -9.98 -7.23
CA PHE A 242 24.83 -9.05 -8.09
C PHE A 242 24.76 -9.52 -9.54
N PHE A 243 25.76 -10.28 -9.98
CA PHE A 243 25.92 -10.80 -11.33
C PHE A 243 25.49 -12.26 -11.48
N ASP A 244 24.96 -12.84 -10.40
CA ASP A 244 24.47 -14.22 -10.44
C ASP A 244 23.10 -14.26 -11.13
N PRO A 245 22.94 -15.04 -12.21
CA PRO A 245 21.68 -15.20 -12.91
C PRO A 245 20.55 -15.73 -11.99
N GLU A 246 20.92 -16.55 -11.00
CA GLU A 246 19.96 -17.11 -10.05
C GLU A 246 19.65 -16.09 -8.95
N LEU A 247 18.45 -15.53 -8.98
CA LEU A 247 17.96 -14.66 -7.92
C LEU A 247 17.57 -15.48 -6.70
N LYS A 248 17.97 -15.04 -5.50
CA LYS A 248 17.62 -15.70 -4.24
C LYS A 248 16.74 -14.81 -3.38
N GLY A 249 15.54 -15.32 -3.08
CA GLY A 249 14.54 -14.63 -2.29
C GLY A 249 14.55 -15.02 -0.82
N ARG A 250 14.02 -14.12 0.03
CA ARG A 250 13.64 -14.37 1.42
C ARG A 250 12.17 -14.74 1.47
N TRP A 251 11.77 -15.37 2.54
CA TRP A 251 10.41 -15.87 2.74
C TRP A 251 9.32 -14.80 2.94
N GLY A 252 9.70 -13.53 3.13
CA GLY A 252 8.75 -12.46 3.46
C GLY A 252 7.59 -12.31 2.47
N ALA A 253 7.87 -12.34 1.16
CA ALA A 253 6.83 -12.23 0.14
C ALA A 253 5.89 -13.44 0.12
N ALA A 254 6.43 -14.67 0.22
CA ALA A 254 5.64 -15.89 0.28
C ALA A 254 4.80 -15.99 1.57
N LYS A 255 5.37 -15.61 2.73
CA LYS A 255 4.61 -15.52 3.99
C LYS A 255 3.46 -14.52 3.87
N LEU A 256 3.70 -13.32 3.33
CA LEU A 256 2.66 -12.31 3.13
C LEU A 256 1.56 -12.81 2.18
N ALA A 257 1.94 -13.48 1.10
CA ALA A 257 0.98 -14.11 0.18
C ALA A 257 0.16 -15.22 0.86
N ALA A 258 0.79 -16.04 1.68
CA ALA A 258 0.09 -17.09 2.44
C ALA A 258 -0.91 -16.52 3.45
N MET A 259 -0.58 -15.40 4.10
CA MET A 259 -1.44 -14.71 5.06
C MET A 259 -2.66 -14.07 4.41
N THR A 260 -2.47 -13.45 3.23
CA THR A 260 -3.50 -12.59 2.62
C THR A 260 -4.25 -13.24 1.47
N LYS A 261 -3.69 -14.27 0.84
CA LYS A 261 -4.17 -14.88 -0.41
C LYS A 261 -4.33 -13.87 -1.56
N ALA A 262 -3.70 -12.70 -1.44
CA ALA A 262 -3.71 -11.67 -2.47
C ALA A 262 -2.86 -12.09 -3.68
N PRO A 263 -3.19 -11.65 -4.89
CA PRO A 263 -2.39 -11.94 -6.08
C PRO A 263 -0.97 -11.37 -5.94
N VAL A 264 0.02 -12.18 -6.27
CA VAL A 264 1.43 -11.81 -6.32
C VAL A 264 1.81 -11.50 -7.76
N ILE A 265 2.11 -10.23 -8.04
CA ILE A 265 2.43 -9.74 -9.38
C ILE A 265 3.95 -9.52 -9.48
N PRO A 266 4.66 -10.28 -10.30
CA PRO A 266 6.10 -10.13 -10.47
C PRO A 266 6.42 -8.97 -11.43
N ILE A 267 7.46 -8.21 -11.13
CA ILE A 267 7.92 -7.06 -11.91
C ILE A 267 9.43 -7.16 -12.08
N GLY A 268 9.87 -7.45 -13.29
CA GLY A 268 11.29 -7.51 -13.66
C GLY A 268 11.85 -6.12 -13.91
N LEU A 269 12.83 -5.69 -13.12
CA LEU A 269 13.54 -4.42 -13.31
C LEU A 269 14.93 -4.67 -13.89
N TRP A 270 15.30 -3.90 -14.93
CA TRP A 270 16.61 -3.98 -15.55
C TRP A 270 17.19 -2.62 -15.90
N GLY A 271 18.50 -2.45 -15.72
CA GLY A 271 19.22 -1.21 -16.06
C GLY A 271 19.12 -0.08 -15.04
N THR A 272 18.43 -0.26 -13.94
CA THR A 272 18.28 0.76 -12.88
C THR A 272 19.62 1.10 -12.23
N GLU A 273 20.53 0.13 -12.12
CA GLU A 273 21.89 0.30 -11.61
C GLU A 273 22.78 1.20 -12.51
N LYS A 274 22.43 1.32 -13.78
CA LYS A 274 23.12 2.23 -14.71
C LYS A 274 22.78 3.70 -14.41
N VAL A 275 21.58 3.96 -13.85
CA VAL A 275 21.14 5.28 -13.41
C VAL A 275 21.68 5.62 -12.03
N TRP A 276 21.49 4.71 -11.06
CA TRP A 276 21.93 4.94 -9.69
C TRP A 276 22.66 3.71 -9.14
N PRO A 277 23.95 3.57 -9.46
CA PRO A 277 24.74 2.46 -8.93
C PRO A 277 24.85 2.55 -7.41
N ARG A 278 24.91 1.43 -6.75
CA ARG A 278 24.99 1.36 -5.28
C ARG A 278 26.20 2.08 -4.69
N SER A 279 27.28 2.18 -5.45
CA SER A 279 28.50 2.89 -5.06
C SER A 279 28.37 4.41 -5.05
N SER A 280 27.28 4.96 -5.60
CA SER A 280 27.06 6.41 -5.66
C SER A 280 26.05 6.87 -4.63
N ARG A 281 26.30 8.06 -4.01
CA ARG A 281 25.34 8.71 -3.12
C ARG A 281 24.19 9.39 -3.85
N LEU A 282 24.39 9.73 -5.13
CA LEU A 282 23.42 10.43 -5.96
C LEU A 282 23.26 9.70 -7.30
N PRO A 283 22.09 9.79 -7.94
CA PRO A 283 21.89 9.28 -9.29
C PRO A 283 22.73 10.08 -10.29
N ARG A 284 22.97 9.49 -11.46
CA ARG A 284 23.59 10.18 -12.59
C ARG A 284 22.57 11.11 -13.22
N LEU A 285 22.69 12.41 -12.97
CA LEU A 285 21.74 13.40 -13.44
C LEU A 285 22.11 14.01 -14.80
N VAL A 286 23.32 13.74 -15.31
CA VAL A 286 23.80 14.32 -16.57
C VAL A 286 23.52 13.35 -17.72
N PRO A 287 22.71 13.73 -18.72
CA PRO A 287 22.28 12.85 -19.80
C PRO A 287 23.26 12.86 -20.97
N VAL A 288 24.51 12.45 -20.76
CA VAL A 288 25.44 12.25 -21.87
C VAL A 288 25.01 11.03 -22.69
N ASP A 289 24.64 9.94 -22.00
CA ASP A 289 24.00 8.76 -22.57
C ASP A 289 22.86 8.35 -21.62
N ARG A 290 21.62 8.52 -22.05
CA ARG A 290 20.45 8.13 -21.25
C ARG A 290 20.40 6.61 -21.14
N PRO A 291 20.69 6.01 -19.98
CA PRO A 291 20.62 4.57 -19.85
C PRO A 291 19.20 4.06 -20.04
N ASN A 292 19.07 2.94 -20.73
CA ASN A 292 17.79 2.25 -20.87
C ASN A 292 17.47 1.51 -19.59
N VAL A 293 16.25 1.72 -19.10
CA VAL A 293 15.66 1.06 -17.94
C VAL A 293 14.36 0.43 -18.37
N SER A 294 14.16 -0.84 -18.06
CA SER A 294 12.90 -1.53 -18.32
C SER A 294 12.26 -2.02 -17.04
N ALA A 295 10.93 -1.98 -17.02
CA ALA A 295 10.10 -2.61 -16.01
C ALA A 295 9.01 -3.43 -16.72
N VAL A 296 9.08 -4.75 -16.57
CA VAL A 296 8.17 -5.70 -17.22
C VAL A 296 7.29 -6.34 -16.14
N VAL A 297 5.98 -6.20 -16.28
CA VAL A 297 5.00 -6.80 -15.36
C VAL A 297 4.56 -8.15 -15.89
N GLY A 298 4.70 -9.20 -15.07
CA GLY A 298 4.27 -10.55 -15.37
C GLY A 298 2.85 -10.85 -14.94
N ASP A 299 2.39 -12.05 -15.28
CA ASP A 299 1.11 -12.58 -14.81
C ASP A 299 1.18 -12.95 -13.32
N PRO A 300 0.06 -12.99 -12.61
CA PRO A 300 0.03 -13.38 -11.21
C PRO A 300 0.68 -14.75 -10.99
N VAL A 301 1.59 -14.85 -10.03
CA VAL A 301 2.30 -16.10 -9.71
C VAL A 301 1.33 -17.11 -9.10
N ALA A 302 1.28 -18.32 -9.64
CA ALA A 302 0.50 -19.41 -9.10
C ALA A 302 1.20 -20.01 -7.87
N LEU A 303 0.73 -19.67 -6.67
CA LEU A 303 1.27 -20.16 -5.39
C LEU A 303 0.41 -21.29 -4.84
N GLN A 304 1.07 -22.27 -4.21
CA GLN A 304 0.40 -23.44 -3.62
C GLN A 304 0.08 -23.26 -2.14
N TYR A 305 0.77 -22.35 -1.45
CA TYR A 305 0.64 -22.09 -0.01
C TYR A 305 0.87 -23.30 0.91
N THR A 306 1.56 -24.31 0.41
CA THR A 306 1.91 -25.54 1.15
C THR A 306 3.33 -25.49 1.71
N SER A 307 4.22 -24.78 1.02
CA SER A 307 5.62 -24.59 1.42
C SER A 307 6.05 -23.16 1.11
N THR A 308 6.46 -22.43 2.15
CA THR A 308 7.02 -21.08 1.98
C THR A 308 8.25 -21.07 1.09
N GLU A 309 9.07 -22.11 1.15
CA GLU A 309 10.27 -22.25 0.32
C GLU A 309 9.90 -22.45 -1.15
N ALA A 310 8.96 -23.35 -1.45
CA ALA A 310 8.51 -23.60 -2.82
C ALA A 310 7.81 -22.36 -3.42
N ASP A 311 6.98 -21.67 -2.64
CA ASP A 311 6.32 -20.44 -3.07
C ASP A 311 7.35 -19.32 -3.28
N THR A 312 8.40 -19.23 -2.45
CA THR A 312 9.50 -18.27 -2.66
C THR A 312 10.24 -18.59 -3.96
N ALA A 313 10.54 -19.85 -4.22
CA ALA A 313 11.21 -20.28 -5.46
C ALA A 313 10.35 -19.91 -6.69
N ALA A 314 9.04 -20.16 -6.67
CA ALA A 314 8.13 -19.80 -7.74
C ALA A 314 8.08 -18.28 -7.99
N ILE A 315 8.09 -17.47 -6.92
CA ILE A 315 8.15 -16.00 -7.03
C ILE A 315 9.47 -15.56 -7.69
N MET A 316 10.60 -16.16 -7.29
CA MET A 316 11.91 -15.79 -7.83
C MET A 316 12.06 -16.24 -9.29
N GLU A 317 11.56 -17.42 -9.65
CA GLU A 317 11.51 -17.92 -11.03
C GLU A 317 10.71 -16.97 -11.93
N ALA A 318 9.49 -16.58 -11.50
CA ALA A 318 8.66 -15.63 -12.22
C ALA A 318 9.34 -14.26 -12.41
N LEU A 319 10.14 -13.79 -11.45
CA LEU A 319 10.95 -12.58 -11.60
C LEU A 319 12.07 -12.78 -12.63
N MET A 320 12.80 -13.90 -12.58
CA MET A 320 13.88 -14.21 -13.53
C MET A 320 13.38 -14.29 -14.98
N ASP A 321 12.17 -14.82 -15.18
CA ASP A 321 11.56 -14.95 -16.51
C ASP A 321 11.22 -13.61 -17.17
N LEU A 322 11.04 -12.56 -16.37
CA LEU A 322 10.78 -11.18 -16.86
C LEU A 322 12.05 -10.39 -17.17
N LEU A 323 13.21 -10.90 -16.80
CA LEU A 323 14.48 -10.24 -17.07
C LEU A 323 14.97 -10.54 -18.50
N PRO A 324 15.72 -9.62 -19.11
CA PRO A 324 16.24 -9.83 -20.46
C PRO A 324 17.22 -11.02 -20.52
N GLU A 325 17.40 -11.58 -21.71
CA GLU A 325 18.22 -12.74 -21.95
C GLU A 325 19.67 -12.55 -21.44
N GLU A 326 20.21 -11.34 -21.58
CA GLU A 326 21.54 -10.98 -21.07
C GLU A 326 21.70 -11.16 -19.54
N SER A 327 20.60 -11.20 -18.79
CA SER A 327 20.62 -11.46 -17.35
C SER A 327 20.90 -12.91 -16.99
N ARG A 328 20.73 -13.83 -17.94
CA ARG A 328 20.88 -15.28 -17.77
C ARG A 328 22.32 -15.75 -18.02
N ASP A 329 23.13 -14.90 -18.62
CA ASP A 329 24.53 -15.22 -18.89
C ASP A 329 25.38 -15.17 -17.62
N LYS A 330 26.16 -16.22 -17.38
CA LYS A 330 27.16 -16.21 -16.31
C LYS A 330 28.22 -15.20 -16.66
N HIS A 331 28.23 -14.09 -15.97
CA HIS A 331 29.23 -13.06 -16.12
C HIS A 331 30.29 -13.17 -15.03
N THR A 332 31.58 -13.13 -15.44
CA THR A 332 32.67 -12.96 -14.48
C THR A 332 32.98 -11.47 -14.35
N PRO A 333 32.57 -10.84 -13.27
CA PRO A 333 32.65 -9.39 -13.15
C PRO A 333 34.11 -8.93 -12.98
N THR A 334 34.44 -7.81 -13.61
CA THR A 334 35.68 -7.09 -13.39
C THR A 334 35.76 -6.47 -12.01
N ALA A 335 36.94 -6.08 -11.56
CA ALA A 335 37.10 -5.38 -10.27
C ALA A 335 36.35 -4.07 -10.22
N GLU A 336 36.19 -3.34 -11.34
CA GLU A 336 35.45 -2.10 -11.45
C GLU A 336 33.93 -2.35 -11.33
N GLU A 337 33.40 -3.36 -11.98
CA GLU A 337 31.99 -3.76 -11.86
C GLU A 337 31.66 -4.18 -10.45
N LEU A 338 32.50 -5.01 -9.81
CA LEU A 338 32.34 -5.39 -8.41
C LEU A 338 32.31 -4.16 -7.49
N ALA A 339 33.21 -3.20 -7.69
CA ALA A 339 33.27 -1.98 -6.89
C ALA A 339 31.96 -1.16 -6.95
N ARG A 340 31.24 -1.20 -8.09
CA ARG A 340 29.96 -0.50 -8.27
C ARG A 340 28.83 -1.10 -7.47
N THR A 341 28.94 -2.34 -7.00
CA THR A 341 27.92 -3.03 -6.20
C THR A 341 28.00 -2.73 -4.71
N TYR A 342 29.08 -2.13 -4.23
CA TYR A 342 29.27 -1.82 -2.81
C TYR A 342 28.86 -0.36 -2.49
N PRO A 343 28.25 -0.10 -1.32
CA PRO A 343 27.93 1.27 -0.94
C PRO A 343 29.19 2.08 -0.63
N PRO A 344 29.12 3.42 -0.72
CA PRO A 344 30.27 4.27 -0.41
C PRO A 344 30.79 4.02 1.02
N GLY A 345 32.10 3.82 1.15
CA GLY A 345 32.74 3.57 2.44
C GLY A 345 32.50 2.18 3.01
N TYR A 346 32.10 1.22 2.18
CA TYR A 346 31.92 -0.18 2.60
C TYR A 346 33.21 -0.75 3.21
N LYS A 347 33.11 -1.25 4.45
CA LYS A 347 34.22 -1.83 5.22
C LYS A 347 34.06 -3.34 5.45
N GLY A 348 33.03 -3.96 4.86
CA GLY A 348 32.81 -5.40 4.98
C GLY A 348 33.76 -6.22 4.12
N ASP A 349 33.91 -7.51 4.47
CA ASP A 349 34.68 -8.45 3.65
C ASP A 349 33.88 -8.84 2.39
N PRO A 350 34.35 -8.52 1.17
CA PRO A 350 33.69 -8.93 -0.06
C PRO A 350 33.50 -10.44 -0.18
N LYS A 351 34.37 -11.25 0.41
CA LYS A 351 34.29 -12.72 0.41
C LYS A 351 33.20 -13.25 1.33
N ALA A 352 32.88 -12.53 2.41
CA ALA A 352 31.82 -12.91 3.34
C ALA A 352 30.42 -12.64 2.79
N GLU A 353 30.27 -11.82 1.73
CA GLU A 353 28.96 -11.50 1.12
C GLU A 353 28.31 -12.72 0.45
N ALA A 354 29.07 -13.67 -0.05
CA ALA A 354 28.54 -14.91 -0.62
C ALA A 354 27.78 -15.78 0.40
N GLY A 355 28.20 -15.71 1.69
CA GLY A 355 27.53 -16.41 2.79
C GLY A 355 26.33 -15.67 3.39
N ARG A 356 26.13 -14.38 3.04
CA ARG A 356 25.01 -13.56 3.53
C ARG A 356 23.75 -13.67 2.70
N ARG A 357 23.71 -14.52 1.73
CA ARG A 357 22.48 -14.77 1.00
C ARG A 357 21.51 -15.52 1.88
N PRO A 358 20.46 -14.88 2.21
CA PRO A 358 19.49 -15.44 3.09
C PRO A 358 18.38 -16.06 2.27
N GLY A 359 18.44 -17.31 1.99
CA GLY A 359 17.22 -18.07 1.82
C GLY A 359 16.64 -18.46 3.17
N THR A 360 17.30 -18.09 4.25
CA THR A 360 17.18 -18.86 5.47
C THR A 360 17.17 -18.05 6.75
N ASP A 361 17.12 -16.73 6.69
CA ASP A 361 17.03 -15.97 7.95
C ASP A 361 15.65 -16.16 8.57
N THR A 362 15.68 -17.08 9.49
CA THR A 362 14.77 -17.22 10.61
C THR A 362 14.60 -15.92 11.37
#